data_19d5c8d320bbd6d19d61cb4d07b60774
#
_entry.id   19d5c8d320bbd6d19d61cb4d07b60774
#
_cell.length_a   1.000
_cell.length_b   1.000
_cell.length_c   1.000
_cell.angle_alpha   90.00
_cell.angle_beta   90.00
_cell.angle_gamma   90.00
#
_symmetry.space_group_name_H-M   'P 1'
#
loop_
_entity.id
_entity.type
_entity.pdbx_description
1 polymer ?
#
loop_
_entity_poly.entity_id
_entity_poly.type
_entity_poly.pdbx_seq_one_letter_code
_entity_poly.pdbx_strand_id
1 'polypeptide(L)'
;MESSETAGERALTKLKIQLDLIAEAFGEENFGKKLFDDDTLDYLYVRGVILVRDAYLAEVARLLEEEDEEEERGQEFVPVAGLLPGVSLFSVGGRDVPRLLDKIDARLGIGIATPDHILSITPVWPCPATEPEGVVDGALPDPGPCADSGSGTCIYVADTGLLDGAAAEHSWLAGVTGTEDKLDVQGGVTRIPGYAGHGTFIAGVARCMAPAARVHVARDFDKAGAISEHEIVQRLREALGQGPDVINLSAGGTTRKDLPLLGFEAFWETYRHYKGLVLVASAGNNSTRRPFWPAAFPQVVGVGALAANGRARAYFSDYGPWVDVYAPGEDLVNAYATGTYQYREPPHIGAHHHFDGMARWSGTSFSAPLVAGLIAARITRTGENGRQAASSLLAQARAQHVPGVGPVLWPCDTGDCGDRVACCCGSRHGAAGHCRC
;
A
#
# COMPACT_ATOMS: atom_id res chain seq x y z
N MET A 1 0.01 -38.59 7.31
CA MET A 1 -1.17 -38.03 8.01
C MET A 1 -0.92 -36.55 8.09
N GLU A 2 -1.28 -35.81 7.02
CA GLU A 2 -1.30 -34.36 7.05
C GLU A 2 -2.48 -33.95 7.93
N SER A 3 -2.19 -33.24 9.03
CA SER A 3 -3.23 -32.59 9.82
C SER A 3 -3.94 -31.58 8.92
N SER A 4 -5.23 -31.71 8.72
CA SER A 4 -6.04 -30.74 7.98
C SER A 4 -6.15 -29.45 8.82
N GLU A 5 -5.15 -28.60 8.70
CA GLU A 5 -5.16 -27.25 9.27
C GLU A 5 -6.36 -26.48 8.69
N THR A 6 -7.17 -25.92 9.55
CA THR A 6 -8.34 -25.13 9.13
C THR A 6 -7.90 -23.83 8.47
N ALA A 7 -8.78 -23.20 7.67
CA ALA A 7 -8.49 -21.91 7.06
C ALA A 7 -8.15 -20.82 8.11
N GLY A 8 -8.78 -20.88 9.29
CA GLY A 8 -8.50 -19.98 10.40
C GLY A 8 -7.11 -20.19 11.02
N GLU A 9 -6.69 -21.45 11.23
CA GLU A 9 -5.34 -21.74 11.76
C GLU A 9 -4.24 -21.28 10.80
N ARG A 10 -4.42 -21.49 9.50
CA ARG A 10 -3.49 -20.99 8.47
C ARG A 10 -3.37 -19.48 8.48
N ALA A 11 -4.49 -18.79 8.66
CA ALA A 11 -4.51 -17.34 8.72
C ALA A 11 -3.79 -16.79 9.96
N LEU A 12 -3.99 -17.41 11.14
CA LEU A 12 -3.26 -17.06 12.37
C LEU A 12 -1.75 -17.31 12.25
N THR A 13 -1.36 -18.38 11.60
CA THR A 13 0.05 -18.69 11.34
C THR A 13 0.71 -17.63 10.47
N LYS A 14 0.03 -17.20 9.40
CA LYS A 14 0.51 -16.10 8.53
C LYS A 14 0.67 -14.80 9.29
N LEU A 15 -0.36 -14.40 10.03
CA LEU A 15 -0.31 -13.19 10.85
C LEU A 15 0.90 -13.21 11.79
N LYS A 16 1.11 -14.31 12.50
CA LYS A 16 2.22 -14.44 13.44
C LYS A 16 3.57 -14.26 12.74
N ILE A 17 3.80 -14.98 11.63
CA ILE A 17 5.05 -14.88 10.86
C ILE A 17 5.32 -13.44 10.45
N GLN A 18 4.31 -12.73 10.00
CA GLN A 18 4.44 -11.35 9.56
C GLN A 18 4.71 -10.38 10.71
N LEU A 19 4.00 -10.55 11.81
CA LEU A 19 4.22 -9.75 13.01
C LEU A 19 5.64 -9.94 13.55
N ASP A 20 6.15 -11.18 13.55
CA ASP A 20 7.50 -11.50 13.98
C ASP A 20 8.55 -10.81 13.07
N LEU A 21 8.34 -10.81 11.75
CA LEU A 21 9.24 -10.11 10.80
C LEU A 21 9.24 -8.58 11.00
N ILE A 22 8.07 -7.98 11.20
CA ILE A 22 7.97 -6.55 11.45
C ILE A 22 8.60 -6.20 12.80
N ALA A 23 8.33 -7.01 13.84
CA ALA A 23 8.89 -6.82 15.17
C ALA A 23 10.42 -6.91 15.15
N GLU A 24 11.00 -7.88 14.44
CA GLU A 24 12.44 -7.98 14.25
C GLU A 24 13.02 -6.74 13.55
N ALA A 25 12.34 -6.24 12.52
CA ALA A 25 12.80 -5.10 11.74
C ALA A 25 12.71 -3.75 12.46
N PHE A 26 11.70 -3.57 13.33
CA PHE A 26 11.54 -2.37 14.17
C PHE A 26 12.35 -2.43 15.48
N GLY A 27 12.75 -3.62 15.91
CA GLY A 27 13.18 -3.94 17.27
C GLY A 27 11.97 -4.24 18.16
N GLU A 28 12.00 -5.37 18.88
CA GLU A 28 10.87 -5.83 19.71
C GLU A 28 10.44 -4.78 20.76
N GLU A 29 11.41 -4.00 21.26
CA GLU A 29 11.18 -2.93 22.23
C GLU A 29 10.38 -1.75 21.64
N ASN A 30 10.50 -1.51 20.34
CA ASN A 30 9.84 -0.41 19.63
C ASN A 30 8.52 -0.83 18.97
N PHE A 31 8.29 -2.14 18.82
CA PHE A 31 7.14 -2.68 18.13
C PHE A 31 5.97 -2.93 19.09
N GLY A 32 4.83 -2.35 18.82
CA GLY A 32 3.57 -2.54 19.53
C GLY A 32 2.47 -3.10 18.65
N LYS A 33 1.69 -4.00 19.21
CA LYS A 33 0.46 -4.51 18.58
C LYS A 33 -0.69 -4.46 19.57
N LYS A 34 -1.88 -4.12 19.08
CA LYS A 34 -3.14 -4.26 19.82
C LYS A 34 -3.96 -5.36 19.16
N LEU A 35 -4.47 -6.27 19.96
CA LEU A 35 -5.37 -7.34 19.52
C LEU A 35 -6.77 -7.08 20.08
N PHE A 36 -7.77 -7.61 19.40
CA PHE A 36 -9.12 -7.78 19.93
C PHE A 36 -9.18 -8.99 20.89
N ASP A 37 -10.32 -9.19 21.52
CA ASP A 37 -10.54 -10.28 22.49
C ASP A 37 -10.50 -11.68 21.84
N ASP A 38 -10.66 -11.74 20.50
CA ASP A 38 -10.57 -12.97 19.71
C ASP A 38 -9.17 -13.21 19.12
N ASP A 39 -8.15 -12.51 19.63
CA ASP A 39 -6.77 -12.53 19.18
C ASP A 39 -6.54 -12.03 17.73
N THR A 40 -7.55 -11.47 17.08
CA THR A 40 -7.36 -10.80 15.80
C THR A 40 -6.68 -9.45 15.97
N LEU A 41 -5.95 -9.00 14.93
CA LEU A 41 -5.23 -7.75 14.99
C LEU A 41 -6.19 -6.55 14.94
N ASP A 42 -6.07 -5.65 15.90
CA ASP A 42 -6.72 -4.35 15.86
C ASP A 42 -5.85 -3.34 15.10
N TYR A 43 -4.65 -3.04 15.59
CA TYR A 43 -3.69 -2.16 14.91
C TYR A 43 -2.25 -2.40 15.38
N LEU A 44 -1.30 -1.90 14.56
CA LEU A 44 0.13 -1.86 14.87
C LEU A 44 0.56 -0.44 15.18
N TYR A 45 1.56 -0.28 16.06
CA TYR A 45 2.06 1.03 16.46
C TYR A 45 3.51 0.99 16.95
N VAL A 46 4.16 2.13 16.94
CA VAL A 46 5.49 2.32 17.55
C VAL A 46 5.31 2.56 19.05
N ARG A 47 5.99 1.75 19.89
CA ARG A 47 5.96 1.93 21.35
C ARG A 47 6.66 3.20 21.77
N GLY A 48 6.24 3.74 22.91
CA GLY A 48 6.90 4.88 23.54
C GLY A 48 6.68 6.22 22.85
N VAL A 49 5.87 6.27 21.78
CA VAL A 49 5.54 7.51 21.06
C VAL A 49 4.05 7.60 20.70
N ILE A 50 3.55 8.81 20.65
CA ILE A 50 2.19 9.15 20.17
C ILE A 50 2.27 10.37 19.27
N LEU A 51 1.30 10.51 18.38
CA LEU A 51 1.05 11.75 17.63
C LEU A 51 0.02 12.58 18.37
N VAL A 52 0.27 13.87 18.54
CA VAL A 52 -0.60 14.79 19.28
C VAL A 52 -0.84 16.05 18.44
N ARG A 53 -2.07 16.52 18.40
CA ARG A 53 -2.39 17.83 17.81
C ARG A 53 -1.71 18.93 18.59
N ASP A 54 -0.98 19.83 17.92
CA ASP A 54 -0.16 20.88 18.55
C ASP A 54 -0.97 21.76 19.51
N ALA A 55 -2.24 21.98 19.22
CA ALA A 55 -3.15 22.76 20.06
C ALA A 55 -3.38 22.17 21.47
N TYR A 56 -3.05 20.89 21.68
CA TYR A 56 -3.27 20.17 22.95
C TYR A 56 -1.97 19.66 23.60
N LEU A 57 -0.80 20.05 23.09
CA LEU A 57 0.48 19.59 23.63
C LEU A 57 0.65 19.87 25.11
N ALA A 58 0.28 21.08 25.56
CA ALA A 58 0.40 21.48 26.97
C ALA A 58 -0.55 20.69 27.88
N GLU A 59 -1.76 20.41 27.42
CA GLU A 59 -2.76 19.64 28.17
C GLU A 59 -2.35 18.16 28.27
N VAL A 60 -1.83 17.60 27.18
CA VAL A 60 -1.32 16.21 27.16
C VAL A 60 -0.10 16.10 28.07
N ALA A 61 0.87 17.03 27.99
CA ALA A 61 2.05 17.03 28.85
C ALA A 61 1.65 17.06 30.34
N ARG A 62 0.74 17.98 30.74
CA ARG A 62 0.24 18.06 32.12
C ARG A 62 -0.44 16.78 32.57
N LEU A 63 -1.25 16.14 31.71
CA LEU A 63 -1.91 14.88 32.03
C LEU A 63 -0.88 13.76 32.27
N LEU A 64 0.23 13.74 31.52
CA LEU A 64 1.31 12.79 31.74
C LEU A 64 2.07 13.05 33.05
N GLU A 65 2.31 14.31 33.40
CA GLU A 65 2.94 14.70 34.67
C GLU A 65 2.09 14.34 35.89
N GLU A 66 0.75 14.42 35.78
CA GLU A 66 -0.19 14.03 36.84
C GLU A 66 -0.18 12.53 37.12
N GLU A 67 0.26 11.71 36.16
CA GLU A 67 0.24 10.25 36.23
C GLU A 67 1.60 9.63 36.59
N ASP A 68 2.65 10.41 36.63
CA ASP A 68 3.98 9.91 37.02
C ASP A 68 3.97 9.45 38.47
N GLU A 69 4.11 8.15 38.67
CA GLU A 69 4.46 7.59 39.97
C GLU A 69 5.85 8.09 40.36
N GLU A 70 6.18 8.12 41.65
CA GLU A 70 7.41 8.75 42.18
C GLU A 70 8.72 8.28 41.56
N GLU A 71 8.75 7.10 40.96
CA GLU A 71 9.94 6.50 40.30
C GLU A 71 10.19 6.99 38.86
N GLU A 72 9.21 7.55 38.19
CA GLU A 72 9.35 8.06 36.79
C GLU A 72 9.41 9.60 36.71
N ARG A 73 9.36 10.29 37.86
CA ARG A 73 9.46 11.75 37.92
C ARG A 73 10.79 12.23 37.42
N GLY A 74 10.81 12.89 36.25
CA GLY A 74 11.97 13.54 35.68
C GLY A 74 12.25 13.20 34.20
N GLN A 75 11.44 12.40 33.55
CA GLN A 75 11.49 12.33 32.10
C GLN A 75 10.88 13.60 31.51
N GLU A 76 11.73 14.42 30.92
CA GLU A 76 11.31 15.61 30.20
C GLU A 76 10.56 15.18 28.94
N PHE A 77 9.25 15.50 28.87
CA PHE A 77 8.40 15.25 27.72
C PHE A 77 8.73 16.28 26.65
N VAL A 78 9.65 15.94 25.74
CA VAL A 78 10.01 16.83 24.65
C VAL A 78 9.23 16.46 23.40
N PRO A 79 8.29 17.30 22.98
CA PRO A 79 7.66 17.10 21.69
C PRO A 79 8.70 17.33 20.58
N VAL A 80 8.80 16.39 19.65
CA VAL A 80 9.55 16.62 18.41
C VAL A 80 8.63 17.43 17.49
N ALA A 81 8.76 18.75 17.64
CA ALA A 81 7.95 19.70 16.89
C ALA A 81 8.43 19.83 15.44
N GLY A 82 7.53 20.21 14.53
CA GLY A 82 7.87 20.63 13.17
C GLY A 82 8.02 19.48 12.16
N LEU A 83 7.81 18.22 12.54
CA LEU A 83 7.81 17.11 11.60
C LEU A 83 6.58 17.17 10.68
N LEU A 84 5.43 17.47 11.24
CA LEU A 84 4.15 17.60 10.53
C LEU A 84 3.45 18.91 10.93
N PRO A 85 2.83 19.65 10.01
CA PRO A 85 2.11 20.86 10.35
C PRO A 85 0.92 20.61 11.27
N GLY A 86 0.92 21.17 12.48
CA GLY A 86 -0.18 21.05 13.43
C GLY A 86 -0.24 19.73 14.21
N VAL A 87 0.75 18.86 14.02
CA VAL A 87 0.87 17.58 14.73
C VAL A 87 2.33 17.36 15.14
N SER A 88 2.54 17.04 16.40
CA SER A 88 3.86 16.71 16.96
C SER A 88 3.95 15.25 17.36
N LEU A 89 5.13 14.66 17.16
CA LEU A 89 5.50 13.38 17.74
C LEU A 89 5.88 13.60 19.21
N PHE A 90 5.29 12.84 20.11
CA PHE A 90 5.46 13.00 21.55
C PHE A 90 5.99 11.71 22.16
N SER A 91 7.16 11.78 22.80
CA SER A 91 7.71 10.64 23.54
C SER A 91 6.96 10.43 24.85
N VAL A 92 6.53 9.21 25.10
CA VAL A 92 5.82 8.81 26.32
C VAL A 92 6.57 7.74 27.12
N GLY A 93 7.82 7.46 26.74
CA GLY A 93 8.68 6.51 27.43
C GLY A 93 8.13 5.08 27.45
N GLY A 94 8.31 4.37 28.55
CA GLY A 94 7.84 2.99 28.72
C GLY A 94 6.35 2.80 28.96
N ARG A 95 5.52 3.85 28.87
CA ARG A 95 4.08 3.78 29.16
C ARG A 95 3.35 2.90 28.13
N ASP A 96 2.27 2.27 28.61
CA ASP A 96 1.32 1.55 27.76
C ASP A 96 0.55 2.55 26.89
N VAL A 97 0.93 2.67 25.62
CA VAL A 97 0.35 3.63 24.66
C VAL A 97 -1.15 3.47 24.51
N PRO A 98 -1.75 2.28 24.31
CA PRO A 98 -3.20 2.10 24.25
C PRO A 98 -3.93 2.64 25.49
N ARG A 99 -3.46 2.30 26.68
CA ARG A 99 -4.06 2.73 27.94
C ARG A 99 -3.94 4.25 28.14
N LEU A 100 -2.80 4.80 27.81
CA LEU A 100 -2.56 6.24 27.86
C LEU A 100 -3.52 7.00 26.95
N LEU A 101 -3.69 6.52 25.71
CA LEU A 101 -4.61 7.14 24.77
C LEU A 101 -6.08 7.04 25.19
N ASP A 102 -6.49 5.98 25.89
CA ASP A 102 -7.82 5.89 26.46
C ASP A 102 -8.05 6.95 27.56
N LYS A 103 -7.03 7.28 28.34
CA LYS A 103 -7.10 8.35 29.34
C LYS A 103 -7.14 9.75 28.68
N ILE A 104 -6.31 9.97 27.64
CA ILE A 104 -6.36 11.21 26.87
C ILE A 104 -7.75 11.41 26.25
N ASP A 105 -8.30 10.37 25.62
CA ASP A 105 -9.66 10.42 25.05
C ASP A 105 -10.72 10.77 26.09
N ALA A 106 -10.63 10.19 27.29
CA ALA A 106 -11.60 10.43 28.37
C ALA A 106 -11.52 11.85 28.94
N ARG A 107 -10.34 12.48 28.93
CA ARG A 107 -10.11 13.80 29.52
C ARG A 107 -10.19 14.94 28.52
N LEU A 108 -9.67 14.75 27.32
CA LEU A 108 -9.49 15.80 26.32
C LEU A 108 -10.37 15.58 25.08
N GLY A 109 -10.77 14.34 24.80
CA GLY A 109 -11.59 13.98 23.64
C GLY A 109 -10.87 13.06 22.64
N ILE A 110 -11.68 12.31 21.88
CA ILE A 110 -11.21 11.34 20.89
C ILE A 110 -10.57 12.06 19.71
N GLY A 111 -9.43 11.53 19.22
CA GLY A 111 -8.73 12.05 18.03
C GLY A 111 -7.82 13.25 18.30
N ILE A 112 -7.61 13.64 19.57
CA ILE A 112 -6.61 14.64 19.97
C ILE A 112 -5.22 14.05 19.88
N ALA A 113 -5.07 12.78 20.29
CA ALA A 113 -3.85 12.02 20.15
C ALA A 113 -4.14 10.63 19.57
N THR A 114 -3.18 10.11 18.82
CA THR A 114 -3.23 8.75 18.25
C THR A 114 -1.89 8.05 18.47
N PRO A 115 -1.84 6.71 18.45
CA PRO A 115 -0.54 6.06 18.36
C PRO A 115 0.14 6.47 17.06
N ASP A 116 1.46 6.43 17.03
CA ASP A 116 2.18 6.44 15.75
C ASP A 116 1.99 5.06 15.12
N HIS A 117 1.03 4.93 14.21
CA HIS A 117 0.66 3.66 13.63
C HIS A 117 1.77 3.11 12.73
N ILE A 118 1.85 1.80 12.60
CA ILE A 118 2.70 1.15 11.62
C ILE A 118 1.84 0.73 10.44
N LEU A 119 2.20 1.22 9.25
CA LEU A 119 1.63 0.87 7.97
C LEU A 119 2.47 -0.21 7.30
N SER A 120 1.86 -1.08 6.52
CA SER A 120 2.55 -2.17 5.83
C SER A 120 2.05 -2.32 4.39
N ILE A 121 2.96 -2.75 3.51
CA ILE A 121 2.64 -3.14 2.13
C ILE A 121 1.93 -4.49 2.07
N THR A 122 1.91 -5.22 3.17
CA THR A 122 1.26 -6.51 3.29
C THR A 122 0.15 -6.46 4.31
N PRO A 123 -0.95 -7.14 4.03
CA PRO A 123 -2.06 -7.22 4.97
C PRO A 123 -1.72 -8.15 6.13
N VAL A 124 -2.10 -7.74 7.30
CA VAL A 124 -1.79 -8.44 8.55
C VAL A 124 -2.89 -9.43 8.95
N TRP A 125 -3.96 -9.72 8.16
CA TRP A 125 -5.03 -10.69 8.52
C TRP A 125 -6.25 -10.61 7.60
N PRO A 126 -7.01 -11.67 7.39
CA PRO A 126 -6.77 -13.13 7.34
C PRO A 126 -6.63 -13.65 5.92
N CYS A 127 -6.21 -12.84 5.00
CA CYS A 127 -6.19 -13.19 3.59
C CYS A 127 -4.93 -12.76 2.91
N PRO A 128 -4.36 -13.64 2.15
CA PRO A 128 -3.21 -13.30 1.38
C PRO A 128 -3.65 -12.46 0.19
N ALA A 129 -3.02 -11.36 0.02
CA ALA A 129 -2.22 -11.21 -1.17
C ALA A 129 -1.25 -12.38 -1.14
N THR A 130 -1.13 -13.10 -2.19
CA THR A 130 -0.30 -14.29 -2.23
C THR A 130 1.17 -13.88 -2.09
N GLU A 131 2.03 -14.77 -1.62
CA GLU A 131 3.45 -14.66 -1.94
C GLU A 131 3.62 -14.73 -3.46
N PRO A 132 4.72 -14.20 -4.02
CA PRO A 132 4.96 -14.27 -5.46
C PRO A 132 5.04 -15.74 -5.91
N GLU A 133 4.44 -16.06 -7.04
CA GLU A 133 4.42 -17.39 -7.61
C GLU A 133 5.14 -17.43 -8.96
N GLY A 134 5.65 -18.59 -9.33
CA GLY A 134 6.28 -18.82 -10.62
C GLY A 134 5.31 -18.57 -11.79
N VAL A 135 5.82 -18.03 -12.87
CA VAL A 135 5.07 -17.73 -14.09
C VAL A 135 5.06 -18.95 -15.02
N VAL A 136 3.92 -19.21 -15.64
CA VAL A 136 3.84 -20.22 -16.72
C VAL A 136 4.61 -19.67 -17.93
N ASP A 137 5.39 -20.53 -18.60
CA ASP A 137 6.26 -20.19 -19.73
C ASP A 137 5.58 -19.26 -20.73
N GLY A 138 6.27 -18.14 -21.04
CA GLY A 138 5.86 -17.17 -22.04
C GLY A 138 4.79 -16.18 -21.65
N ALA A 139 4.34 -16.17 -20.39
CA ALA A 139 3.44 -15.12 -19.90
C ALA A 139 4.24 -13.83 -19.66
N LEU A 140 3.95 -12.80 -20.46
CA LEU A 140 4.51 -11.46 -20.31
C LEU A 140 3.38 -10.47 -20.04
N PRO A 141 3.63 -9.38 -19.31
CA PRO A 141 2.67 -8.29 -19.21
C PRO A 141 2.49 -7.66 -20.58
N ASP A 142 1.27 -7.22 -20.86
CA ASP A 142 0.94 -6.52 -22.10
C ASP A 142 0.96 -5.01 -21.83
N PRO A 143 2.02 -4.28 -22.27
CA PRO A 143 2.00 -2.83 -22.21
C PRO A 143 0.85 -2.30 -23.05
N GLY A 144 0.14 -1.31 -22.53
CA GLY A 144 -0.99 -0.69 -23.20
C GLY A 144 -0.68 -0.30 -24.64
N PRO A 145 -1.69 -0.34 -25.54
CA PRO A 145 -1.51 -0.24 -27.00
C PRO A 145 -0.96 1.11 -27.46
N CYS A 146 -0.97 2.14 -26.60
CA CYS A 146 -0.53 3.50 -26.94
C CYS A 146 0.81 3.82 -26.27
N ALA A 147 1.88 3.73 -27.05
CA ALA A 147 3.25 3.96 -26.59
C ALA A 147 3.45 5.35 -25.93
N ASP A 148 2.66 6.35 -26.32
CA ASP A 148 2.76 7.72 -25.80
C ASP A 148 1.91 7.97 -24.54
N SER A 149 1.11 7.00 -24.10
CA SER A 149 0.28 7.13 -22.91
C SER A 149 1.12 7.42 -21.67
N GLY A 150 0.76 8.44 -20.90
CA GLY A 150 1.50 8.91 -19.74
C GLY A 150 2.64 9.88 -20.08
N SER A 151 2.86 10.24 -21.36
CA SER A 151 3.88 11.21 -21.73
C SER A 151 3.69 12.55 -21.01
N GLY A 152 4.78 13.07 -20.45
CA GLY A 152 4.75 14.32 -19.68
C GLY A 152 4.24 14.18 -18.24
N THR A 153 3.85 12.98 -17.81
CA THR A 153 3.39 12.73 -16.43
C THR A 153 4.47 12.08 -15.56
N CYS A 154 4.30 12.21 -14.25
CA CYS A 154 5.19 11.62 -13.25
C CYS A 154 4.38 10.82 -12.22
N ILE A 155 4.69 9.54 -12.08
CA ILE A 155 4.17 8.65 -11.04
C ILE A 155 5.28 8.41 -10.02
N TYR A 156 5.03 8.77 -8.77
CA TYR A 156 5.88 8.41 -7.64
C TYR A 156 5.30 7.16 -6.97
N VAL A 157 6.10 6.14 -6.80
CA VAL A 157 5.74 4.89 -6.14
C VAL A 157 6.46 4.84 -4.80
N ALA A 158 5.72 4.98 -3.70
CA ALA A 158 6.22 4.82 -2.34
C ALA A 158 6.15 3.33 -1.97
N ASP A 159 7.29 2.62 -2.04
CA ASP A 159 7.30 1.16 -1.91
C ASP A 159 8.67 0.63 -1.42
N THR A 160 9.07 -0.60 -1.82
CA THR A 160 10.34 -1.26 -1.41
C THR A 160 11.55 -0.83 -2.24
N GLY A 161 11.37 -0.06 -3.28
CA GLY A 161 12.43 0.33 -4.21
C GLY A 161 12.36 -0.39 -5.56
N LEU A 162 13.35 -0.12 -6.39
CA LEU A 162 13.53 -0.69 -7.73
C LEU A 162 14.69 -1.68 -7.71
N LEU A 163 14.47 -2.90 -8.17
CA LEU A 163 15.51 -3.90 -8.32
C LEU A 163 16.58 -3.41 -9.33
N ASP A 164 17.84 -3.60 -8.97
CA ASP A 164 18.96 -3.27 -9.86
C ASP A 164 18.86 -4.09 -11.15
N GLY A 165 19.15 -3.43 -12.27
CA GLY A 165 19.06 -4.05 -13.60
C GLY A 165 17.64 -4.19 -14.18
N ALA A 166 16.57 -4.13 -13.38
CA ALA A 166 15.21 -4.39 -13.86
C ALA A 166 14.78 -3.51 -15.04
N ALA A 167 15.18 -2.23 -15.05
CA ALA A 167 14.88 -1.31 -16.16
C ALA A 167 15.63 -1.66 -17.47
N ALA A 168 16.72 -2.40 -17.41
CA ALA A 168 17.46 -2.90 -18.55
C ALA A 168 16.99 -4.27 -19.01
N GLU A 169 16.56 -5.11 -18.10
CA GLU A 169 16.10 -6.48 -18.36
C GLU A 169 14.69 -6.54 -18.95
N HIS A 170 13.84 -5.58 -18.57
CA HIS A 170 12.43 -5.54 -18.97
C HIS A 170 12.13 -4.29 -19.82
N SER A 171 11.81 -4.47 -21.08
CA SER A 171 11.60 -3.36 -22.02
C SER A 171 10.51 -2.38 -21.60
N TRP A 172 9.46 -2.84 -20.93
CA TRP A 172 8.37 -1.98 -20.41
C TRP A 172 8.79 -1.17 -19.18
N LEU A 173 9.89 -1.53 -18.52
CA LEU A 173 10.49 -0.75 -17.43
C LEU A 173 11.56 0.24 -17.91
N ALA A 174 11.85 0.30 -19.21
CA ALA A 174 12.86 1.21 -19.73
C ALA A 174 12.59 2.66 -19.28
N GLY A 175 13.60 3.29 -18.62
CA GLY A 175 13.50 4.65 -18.11
C GLY A 175 12.81 4.79 -16.75
N VAL A 176 12.35 3.72 -16.12
CA VAL A 176 11.96 3.73 -14.71
C VAL A 176 13.21 3.99 -13.86
N THR A 177 13.09 4.84 -12.87
CA THR A 177 14.15 5.19 -11.92
C THR A 177 13.71 4.88 -10.49
N GLY A 178 14.64 4.75 -9.57
CA GLY A 178 14.27 4.52 -8.18
C GLY A 178 15.46 4.40 -7.25
N THR A 179 15.15 4.25 -5.97
CA THR A 179 16.12 3.82 -4.95
C THR A 179 16.22 2.31 -5.01
N GLU A 180 17.42 1.77 -4.93
CA GLU A 180 17.68 0.33 -5.04
C GLU A 180 16.91 -0.48 -3.98
N ASP A 181 16.16 -1.48 -4.43
CA ASP A 181 15.61 -2.54 -3.59
C ASP A 181 16.70 -3.58 -3.29
N LYS A 182 16.76 -4.09 -2.08
CA LYS A 182 17.88 -4.92 -1.61
C LYS A 182 17.58 -6.41 -1.73
N LEU A 183 18.47 -7.11 -2.42
CA LEU A 183 18.56 -8.57 -2.43
C LEU A 183 19.74 -9.04 -1.57
N ASP A 184 19.62 -10.20 -0.96
CA ASP A 184 20.70 -10.82 -0.18
C ASP A 184 21.59 -11.64 -1.12
N VAL A 185 22.82 -11.19 -1.33
CA VAL A 185 23.79 -11.92 -2.14
C VAL A 185 24.87 -12.49 -1.26
N GLN A 186 24.90 -13.82 -1.11
CA GLN A 186 25.89 -14.55 -0.31
C GLN A 186 26.53 -15.66 -1.14
N GLY A 187 27.86 -15.62 -1.27
CA GLY A 187 28.62 -16.66 -1.98
C GLY A 187 28.20 -16.85 -3.47
N GLY A 188 27.70 -15.81 -4.14
CA GLY A 188 27.22 -15.86 -5.53
C GLY A 188 25.80 -16.42 -5.66
N VAL A 189 25.10 -16.66 -4.57
CA VAL A 189 23.68 -17.06 -4.55
C VAL A 189 22.84 -15.85 -4.15
N THR A 190 21.91 -15.46 -5.01
CA THR A 190 20.93 -14.42 -4.72
C THR A 190 19.73 -15.02 -4.01
N ARG A 191 19.46 -14.53 -2.80
CA ARG A 191 18.25 -14.82 -2.05
C ARG A 191 17.33 -13.59 -2.10
N ILE A 192 16.05 -13.84 -2.33
CA ILE A 192 15.04 -12.80 -2.38
C ILE A 192 14.43 -12.67 -1.00
N PRO A 193 14.65 -11.55 -0.28
CA PRO A 193 13.98 -11.29 1.00
C PRO A 193 12.47 -11.20 0.83
N GLY A 194 11.72 -11.40 1.89
CA GLY A 194 10.29 -11.10 1.90
C GLY A 194 10.04 -9.65 1.47
N TYR A 195 9.11 -9.45 0.55
CA TYR A 195 8.70 -8.17 -0.04
C TYR A 195 9.67 -7.52 -1.05
N ALA A 196 10.91 -7.96 -1.17
CA ALA A 196 11.79 -7.48 -2.24
C ALA A 196 11.16 -7.74 -3.62
N GLY A 197 11.30 -6.76 -4.52
CA GLY A 197 10.69 -6.78 -5.85
C GLY A 197 9.25 -6.26 -5.91
N HIS A 198 8.60 -5.99 -4.77
CA HIS A 198 7.22 -5.50 -4.75
C HIS A 198 7.10 -4.14 -5.47
N GLY A 199 7.97 -3.18 -5.18
CA GLY A 199 8.00 -1.88 -5.87
C GLY A 199 8.31 -1.98 -7.37
N THR A 200 9.18 -2.92 -7.76
CA THR A 200 9.47 -3.20 -9.19
C THR A 200 8.24 -3.73 -9.90
N PHE A 201 7.54 -4.68 -9.29
CA PHE A 201 6.29 -5.22 -9.84
C PHE A 201 5.23 -4.13 -10.03
N ILE A 202 5.04 -3.28 -9.02
CA ILE A 202 4.12 -2.12 -9.06
C ILE A 202 4.48 -1.15 -10.18
N ALA A 203 5.76 -0.82 -10.33
CA ALA A 203 6.22 0.03 -11.43
C ALA A 203 5.88 -0.58 -12.80
N GLY A 204 6.04 -1.89 -12.93
CA GLY A 204 5.67 -2.61 -14.13
C GLY A 204 4.19 -2.55 -14.45
N VAL A 205 3.31 -2.70 -13.45
CA VAL A 205 1.86 -2.57 -13.63
C VAL A 205 1.49 -1.15 -14.06
N ALA A 206 2.04 -0.12 -13.42
CA ALA A 206 1.79 1.28 -13.79
C ALA A 206 2.26 1.57 -15.22
N ARG A 207 3.44 1.06 -15.63
CA ARG A 207 4.00 1.21 -16.97
C ARG A 207 3.20 0.49 -18.05
N CYS A 208 2.52 -0.61 -17.72
CA CYS A 208 1.61 -1.26 -18.67
C CYS A 208 0.45 -0.34 -19.05
N MET A 209 -0.03 0.52 -18.13
CA MET A 209 -1.12 1.46 -18.40
C MET A 209 -0.62 2.79 -19.00
N ALA A 210 0.56 3.22 -18.61
CA ALA A 210 1.17 4.50 -19.00
C ALA A 210 2.63 4.29 -19.46
N PRO A 211 2.86 3.69 -20.64
CA PRO A 211 4.22 3.32 -21.12
C PRO A 211 5.21 4.49 -21.20
N ALA A 212 4.75 5.71 -21.43
CA ALA A 212 5.59 6.89 -21.54
C ALA A 212 5.64 7.73 -20.24
N ALA A 213 4.97 7.32 -19.16
CA ALA A 213 5.05 8.02 -17.88
C ALA A 213 6.46 7.92 -17.28
N ARG A 214 6.94 8.99 -16.69
CA ARG A 214 8.10 8.95 -15.80
C ARG A 214 7.67 8.28 -14.50
N VAL A 215 8.26 7.14 -14.16
CA VAL A 215 7.98 6.42 -12.92
C VAL A 215 9.24 6.45 -12.06
N HIS A 216 9.08 6.84 -10.80
CA HIS A 216 10.13 6.80 -9.79
C HIS A 216 9.68 5.93 -8.61
N VAL A 217 10.45 4.91 -8.29
CA VAL A 217 10.17 3.97 -7.20
C VAL A 217 11.07 4.30 -6.02
N ALA A 218 10.49 4.80 -4.94
CA ALA A 218 11.22 5.07 -3.72
C ALA A 218 11.28 3.83 -2.82
N ARG A 219 12.38 3.70 -2.07
CA ARG A 219 12.50 2.70 -1.02
C ARG A 219 12.11 3.30 0.32
N ASP A 220 10.79 3.44 0.50
CA ASP A 220 10.22 4.00 1.72
C ASP A 220 9.92 2.92 2.77
N PHE A 221 9.60 1.69 2.33
CA PHE A 221 9.27 0.54 3.16
C PHE A 221 10.45 -0.43 3.26
N ASP A 222 11.41 -0.10 4.11
CA ASP A 222 12.66 -0.87 4.27
C ASP A 222 12.68 -1.81 5.48
N LYS A 223 11.68 -1.72 6.36
CA LYS A 223 11.56 -2.52 7.58
C LYS A 223 10.56 -3.66 7.38
N ALA A 224 10.96 -4.72 6.73
CA ALA A 224 10.08 -5.86 6.41
C ALA A 224 8.77 -5.43 5.73
N GLY A 225 8.84 -4.45 4.82
CA GLY A 225 7.65 -3.90 4.16
C GLY A 225 6.75 -3.06 5.07
N ALA A 226 7.27 -2.51 6.14
CA ALA A 226 6.52 -1.67 7.06
C ALA A 226 7.24 -0.34 7.35
N ILE A 227 6.47 0.67 7.77
CA ILE A 227 6.94 2.01 8.11
C ILE A 227 5.99 2.65 9.13
N SER A 228 6.49 3.54 9.99
CA SER A 228 5.62 4.30 10.87
C SER A 228 4.86 5.41 10.13
N GLU A 229 3.74 5.82 10.68
CA GLU A 229 2.89 6.87 10.10
C GLU A 229 3.64 8.19 9.92
N HIS A 230 4.36 8.62 10.95
CA HIS A 230 5.10 9.88 10.86
C HIS A 230 6.22 9.82 9.81
N GLU A 231 6.93 8.69 9.69
CA GLU A 231 8.01 8.51 8.71
C GLU A 231 7.46 8.54 7.28
N ILE A 232 6.38 7.78 6.98
CA ILE A 232 5.83 7.77 5.62
C ILE A 232 5.30 9.15 5.21
N VAL A 233 4.67 9.89 6.11
CA VAL A 233 4.21 11.24 5.80
C VAL A 233 5.37 12.18 5.50
N GLN A 234 6.51 12.05 6.19
CA GLN A 234 7.72 12.81 5.86
C GLN A 234 8.24 12.45 4.46
N ARG A 235 8.33 11.15 4.12
CA ARG A 235 8.73 10.68 2.78
C ARG A 235 7.81 11.23 1.68
N LEU A 236 6.50 11.21 1.90
CA LEU A 236 5.54 11.77 0.95
C LEU A 236 5.69 13.28 0.78
N ARG A 237 6.01 14.03 1.86
CA ARG A 237 6.31 15.47 1.76
C ARG A 237 7.58 15.74 0.94
N GLU A 238 8.62 14.94 1.13
CA GLU A 238 9.85 15.01 0.32
C GLU A 238 9.56 14.70 -1.15
N ALA A 239 8.71 13.70 -1.42
CA ALA A 239 8.28 13.32 -2.75
C ALA A 239 7.60 14.46 -3.53
N LEU A 240 6.89 15.38 -2.84
CA LEU A 240 6.29 16.55 -3.47
C LEU A 240 7.32 17.42 -4.22
N GLY A 241 8.57 17.45 -3.74
CA GLY A 241 9.68 18.15 -4.39
C GLY A 241 10.06 17.61 -5.77
N GLN A 242 9.66 16.38 -6.10
CA GLN A 242 9.88 15.77 -7.41
C GLN A 242 8.79 16.10 -8.43
N GLY A 243 7.73 16.82 -8.01
CA GLY A 243 6.62 17.24 -8.85
C GLY A 243 5.81 16.07 -9.43
N PRO A 244 5.36 15.09 -8.62
CA PRO A 244 4.52 14.01 -9.11
C PRO A 244 3.12 14.49 -9.48
N ASP A 245 2.52 13.93 -10.52
CA ASP A 245 1.10 14.05 -10.84
C ASP A 245 0.27 13.01 -10.08
N VAL A 246 0.86 11.84 -9.88
CA VAL A 246 0.25 10.73 -9.14
C VAL A 246 1.24 10.17 -8.13
N ILE A 247 0.81 9.98 -6.89
CA ILE A 247 1.52 9.16 -5.91
C ILE A 247 0.77 7.84 -5.77
N ASN A 248 1.46 6.72 -5.96
CA ASN A 248 0.96 5.39 -5.65
C ASN A 248 1.49 4.94 -4.29
N LEU A 249 0.59 4.62 -3.37
CA LEU A 249 0.92 4.08 -2.05
C LEU A 249 0.20 2.74 -1.88
N SER A 250 0.89 1.65 -2.23
CA SER A 250 0.37 0.28 -2.10
C SER A 250 0.58 -0.28 -0.70
N ALA A 251 0.21 0.51 0.29
CA ALA A 251 0.39 0.21 1.70
C ALA A 251 -0.70 0.86 2.56
N GLY A 252 -0.86 0.37 3.79
CA GLY A 252 -1.77 0.95 4.76
C GLY A 252 -1.89 0.12 6.02
N GLY A 253 -2.94 0.40 6.79
CA GLY A 253 -3.23 -0.32 8.01
C GLY A 253 -4.61 0.01 8.59
N THR A 254 -5.06 -0.83 9.51
CA THR A 254 -6.17 -0.52 10.41
C THR A 254 -5.65 0.35 11.55
N THR A 255 -6.53 1.15 12.13
CA THR A 255 -6.16 2.15 13.13
C THR A 255 -6.96 1.98 14.41
N ARG A 256 -6.47 2.56 15.49
CA ARG A 256 -7.17 2.59 16.78
C ARG A 256 -8.54 3.25 16.62
N LYS A 257 -9.60 2.52 17.01
CA LYS A 257 -11.01 2.98 16.94
C LYS A 257 -11.45 3.36 15.52
N ASP A 258 -10.79 2.82 14.48
CA ASP A 258 -11.04 3.15 13.08
C ASP A 258 -10.90 4.65 12.74
N LEU A 259 -10.19 5.41 13.58
CA LEU A 259 -9.96 6.84 13.37
C LEU A 259 -9.00 7.08 12.20
N PRO A 260 -9.16 8.19 11.48
CA PRO A 260 -8.19 8.60 10.46
C PRO A 260 -6.78 8.73 11.03
N LEU A 261 -5.77 8.45 10.21
CA LEU A 261 -4.37 8.67 10.53
C LEU A 261 -4.10 10.17 10.73
N LEU A 262 -3.68 10.55 11.94
CA LEU A 262 -3.52 11.95 12.34
C LEU A 262 -2.40 12.66 11.56
N GLY A 263 -1.32 11.94 11.27
CA GLY A 263 -0.21 12.46 10.45
C GLY A 263 -0.64 12.72 9.00
N PHE A 264 -1.49 11.86 8.45
CA PHE A 264 -2.06 12.09 7.11
C PHE A 264 -3.05 13.26 7.09
N GLU A 265 -3.83 13.49 8.13
CA GLU A 265 -4.65 14.71 8.24
C GLU A 265 -3.77 15.96 8.15
N ALA A 266 -2.65 15.99 8.88
CA ALA A 266 -1.68 17.07 8.80
C ALA A 266 -1.04 17.20 7.41
N PHE A 267 -0.76 16.06 6.74
CA PHE A 267 -0.27 16.05 5.37
C PHE A 267 -1.27 16.69 4.41
N TRP A 268 -2.58 16.41 4.55
CA TRP A 268 -3.62 16.99 3.68
C TRP A 268 -3.69 18.50 3.77
N GLU A 269 -3.43 19.10 4.90
CA GLU A 269 -3.39 20.54 5.06
C GLU A 269 -2.32 21.19 4.18
N THR A 270 -1.19 20.55 3.97
CA THR A 270 -0.14 20.99 3.04
C THR A 270 -0.48 20.61 1.60
N TYR A 271 -0.89 19.35 1.38
CA TYR A 271 -1.15 18.76 0.09
C TYR A 271 -2.31 19.42 -0.68
N ARG A 272 -3.33 19.93 0.00
CA ARG A 272 -4.49 20.57 -0.65
C ARG A 272 -4.10 21.73 -1.59
N HIS A 273 -2.92 22.30 -1.43
CA HIS A 273 -2.40 23.37 -2.29
C HIS A 273 -1.82 22.84 -3.62
N TYR A 274 -1.51 21.56 -3.70
CA TYR A 274 -1.02 20.90 -4.93
C TYR A 274 -2.20 20.40 -5.76
N LYS A 275 -2.82 21.30 -6.52
CA LYS A 275 -4.09 21.04 -7.23
C LYS A 275 -4.00 19.96 -8.30
N GLY A 276 -2.81 19.71 -8.86
CA GLY A 276 -2.59 18.72 -9.90
C GLY A 276 -2.41 17.29 -9.39
N LEU A 277 -1.99 17.14 -8.14
CA LEU A 277 -1.57 15.87 -7.56
C LEU A 277 -2.75 15.03 -7.04
N VAL A 278 -2.68 13.72 -7.26
CA VAL A 278 -3.60 12.71 -6.68
C VAL A 278 -2.81 11.61 -5.97
N LEU A 279 -3.29 11.17 -4.81
CA LEU A 279 -2.83 9.96 -4.13
C LEU A 279 -3.78 8.80 -4.46
N VAL A 280 -3.20 7.68 -4.87
CA VAL A 280 -3.88 6.41 -5.10
C VAL A 280 -3.34 5.41 -4.08
N ALA A 281 -4.22 4.74 -3.35
CA ALA A 281 -3.81 3.78 -2.34
C ALA A 281 -4.57 2.45 -2.43
N SER A 282 -3.90 1.36 -2.07
CA SER A 282 -4.50 0.03 -2.00
C SER A 282 -5.49 -0.06 -0.84
N ALA A 283 -6.64 -0.70 -1.09
CA ALA A 283 -7.71 -0.82 -0.10
C ALA A 283 -7.43 -1.83 1.02
N GLY A 284 -6.39 -2.65 0.89
CA GLY A 284 -6.10 -3.73 1.85
C GLY A 284 -6.64 -5.08 1.41
N ASN A 285 -6.09 -6.14 2.01
CA ASN A 285 -6.33 -7.52 1.58
C ASN A 285 -6.89 -8.41 2.71
N ASN A 286 -7.64 -7.84 3.64
CA ASN A 286 -8.14 -8.52 4.85
C ASN A 286 -9.57 -9.05 4.71
N SER A 287 -10.19 -8.88 3.52
CA SER A 287 -11.59 -9.24 3.26
C SER A 287 -12.57 -8.65 4.29
N THR A 288 -12.29 -7.44 4.78
CA THR A 288 -13.06 -6.73 5.82
C THR A 288 -13.70 -5.46 5.31
N ARG A 289 -14.65 -4.94 6.09
CA ARG A 289 -15.27 -3.63 5.86
C ARG A 289 -14.65 -2.53 6.72
N ARG A 290 -13.71 -2.86 7.60
CA ARG A 290 -13.03 -1.85 8.40
C ARG A 290 -12.30 -0.87 7.47
N PRO A 291 -12.32 0.42 7.75
CA PRO A 291 -11.53 1.39 7.01
C PRO A 291 -10.04 0.99 7.03
N PHE A 292 -9.45 0.97 5.84
CA PHE A 292 -8.02 0.75 5.67
C PHE A 292 -7.38 2.08 5.27
N TRP A 293 -6.50 2.58 6.11
CA TRP A 293 -5.91 3.89 5.94
C TRP A 293 -4.51 3.80 5.30
N PRO A 294 -4.18 4.74 4.37
CA PRO A 294 -4.86 5.97 4.01
C PRO A 294 -5.93 5.85 2.91
N ALA A 295 -6.19 4.67 2.34
CA ALA A 295 -7.17 4.50 1.26
C ALA A 295 -8.58 4.99 1.62
N ALA A 296 -8.95 4.95 2.91
CA ALA A 296 -10.26 5.39 3.39
C ALA A 296 -10.42 6.93 3.51
N PHE A 297 -9.38 7.72 3.23
CA PHE A 297 -9.53 9.17 3.17
C PHE A 297 -10.31 9.62 1.94
N PRO A 298 -11.27 10.56 2.07
CA PRO A 298 -12.02 11.07 0.92
C PRO A 298 -11.18 11.76 -0.17
N GLN A 299 -9.93 12.14 0.16
CA GLN A 299 -8.98 12.79 -0.75
C GLN A 299 -8.08 11.80 -1.48
N VAL A 300 -8.12 10.52 -1.11
CA VAL A 300 -7.37 9.41 -1.71
C VAL A 300 -8.27 8.64 -2.65
N VAL A 301 -7.70 8.11 -3.71
CA VAL A 301 -8.39 7.11 -4.54
C VAL A 301 -8.11 5.74 -3.93
N GLY A 302 -9.08 5.22 -3.19
CA GLY A 302 -9.02 3.89 -2.56
C GLY A 302 -9.37 2.79 -3.57
N VAL A 303 -8.42 1.87 -3.82
CA VAL A 303 -8.53 0.87 -4.89
C VAL A 303 -8.60 -0.55 -4.33
N GLY A 304 -9.73 -1.22 -4.56
CA GLY A 304 -9.91 -2.64 -4.29
C GLY A 304 -9.53 -3.54 -5.48
N ALA A 305 -9.41 -4.84 -5.24
CA ALA A 305 -9.04 -5.81 -6.25
C ALA A 305 -10.24 -6.58 -6.82
N LEU A 306 -10.27 -6.71 -8.15
CA LEU A 306 -11.11 -7.67 -8.85
C LEU A 306 -10.43 -9.04 -8.89
N ALA A 307 -11.25 -10.08 -8.81
CA ALA A 307 -10.84 -11.45 -9.08
C ALA A 307 -10.37 -11.61 -10.55
N ALA A 308 -9.52 -12.60 -10.81
CA ALA A 308 -8.98 -12.87 -12.13
C ALA A 308 -10.04 -13.04 -13.23
N ASN A 309 -11.26 -13.50 -12.85
CA ASN A 309 -12.39 -13.62 -13.78
C ASN A 309 -13.07 -12.28 -14.11
N GLY A 310 -12.70 -11.19 -13.44
CA GLY A 310 -13.25 -9.85 -13.62
C GLY A 310 -14.74 -9.69 -13.27
N ARG A 311 -15.39 -10.68 -12.65
CA ARG A 311 -16.83 -10.69 -12.36
C ARG A 311 -17.16 -10.58 -10.88
N ALA A 312 -16.16 -10.66 -10.04
CA ALA A 312 -16.28 -10.61 -8.59
C ALA A 312 -15.16 -9.77 -7.99
N ARG A 313 -15.36 -9.31 -6.79
CA ARG A 313 -14.28 -8.80 -5.94
C ARG A 313 -13.34 -9.96 -5.65
N ALA A 314 -12.04 -9.72 -5.68
CA ALA A 314 -11.06 -10.71 -5.22
C ALA A 314 -11.37 -11.09 -3.76
N TYR A 315 -11.24 -12.37 -3.44
CA TYR A 315 -11.66 -12.90 -2.14
C TYR A 315 -10.94 -12.23 -0.96
N PHE A 316 -9.73 -11.77 -1.18
CA PHE A 316 -8.92 -11.07 -0.19
C PHE A 316 -9.23 -9.56 -0.08
N SER A 317 -9.70 -8.91 -1.15
CA SER A 317 -9.83 -7.45 -1.17
C SER A 317 -10.75 -6.94 -0.08
N ASP A 318 -10.32 -5.91 0.62
CA ASP A 318 -11.19 -5.14 1.51
C ASP A 318 -12.29 -4.44 0.72
N TYR A 319 -13.38 -4.10 1.38
CA TYR A 319 -14.58 -3.57 0.74
C TYR A 319 -15.38 -2.66 1.68
N GLY A 320 -16.12 -1.76 1.11
CA GLY A 320 -16.97 -0.84 1.88
C GLY A 320 -17.24 0.45 1.11
N PRO A 321 -17.99 1.38 1.72
CA PRO A 321 -18.33 2.65 1.08
C PRO A 321 -17.13 3.59 0.87
N TRP A 322 -16.01 3.28 1.49
CA TRP A 322 -14.77 4.03 1.40
C TRP A 322 -13.84 3.54 0.27
N VAL A 323 -14.15 2.41 -0.37
CA VAL A 323 -13.45 1.95 -1.58
C VAL A 323 -14.07 2.65 -2.79
N ASP A 324 -13.29 3.47 -3.49
CA ASP A 324 -13.79 4.26 -4.63
C ASP A 324 -13.99 3.43 -5.88
N VAL A 325 -13.10 2.47 -6.12
CA VAL A 325 -13.08 1.71 -7.37
C VAL A 325 -12.37 0.36 -7.19
N TYR A 326 -12.76 -0.62 -7.99
CA TYR A 326 -12.08 -1.91 -8.11
C TYR A 326 -11.40 -2.02 -9.47
N ALA A 327 -10.21 -2.62 -9.50
CA ALA A 327 -9.44 -2.90 -10.71
C ALA A 327 -8.81 -4.29 -10.64
N PRO A 328 -8.39 -4.91 -11.76
CA PRO A 328 -7.67 -6.19 -11.73
C PRO A 328 -6.55 -6.19 -10.70
N GLY A 329 -6.50 -7.25 -9.88
CA GLY A 329 -5.51 -7.37 -8.79
C GLY A 329 -5.24 -8.82 -8.38
N GLU A 330 -5.81 -9.80 -9.06
CA GLU A 330 -5.56 -11.21 -8.83
C GLU A 330 -4.86 -11.83 -10.04
N ASP A 331 -3.81 -12.62 -9.79
CA ASP A 331 -3.02 -13.34 -10.80
C ASP A 331 -2.33 -12.44 -11.85
N LEU A 332 -1.93 -11.24 -11.46
CA LEU A 332 -1.16 -10.39 -12.37
C LEU A 332 0.27 -10.92 -12.57
N VAL A 333 0.80 -10.75 -13.76
CA VAL A 333 2.16 -11.12 -14.12
C VAL A 333 2.97 -9.86 -14.41
N ASN A 334 4.14 -9.72 -13.77
CA ASN A 334 5.03 -8.59 -14.04
C ASN A 334 6.49 -8.88 -13.64
N ALA A 335 7.35 -7.89 -13.86
CA ALA A 335 8.77 -7.94 -13.53
C ALA A 335 8.99 -8.21 -12.05
N TYR A 336 9.94 -9.06 -11.74
CA TYR A 336 10.30 -9.50 -10.39
C TYR A 336 11.81 -9.75 -10.29
N ALA A 337 12.26 -10.18 -9.12
CA ALA A 337 13.66 -10.50 -8.88
C ALA A 337 14.10 -11.80 -9.59
N THR A 338 15.39 -11.88 -9.92
CA THR A 338 16.05 -13.15 -10.25
C THR A 338 16.76 -13.67 -9.01
N GLY A 339 16.45 -14.91 -8.62
CA GLY A 339 17.03 -15.53 -7.42
C GLY A 339 16.12 -16.53 -6.75
N THR A 340 16.53 -16.99 -5.59
CA THR A 340 15.78 -18.01 -4.81
C THR A 340 14.97 -17.35 -3.70
N TYR A 341 13.67 -17.56 -3.75
CA TYR A 341 12.70 -17.16 -2.72
C TYR A 341 12.37 -18.35 -1.83
N GLN A 342 12.30 -18.16 -0.52
CA GLN A 342 11.80 -19.14 0.42
C GLN A 342 10.41 -18.75 0.88
N TYR A 343 9.42 -19.59 0.58
CA TYR A 343 8.05 -19.38 1.01
C TYR A 343 7.94 -19.43 2.53
N ARG A 344 7.23 -18.49 3.09
CA ARG A 344 7.02 -18.32 4.54
C ARG A 344 5.57 -18.61 4.94
N GLU A 345 4.66 -18.66 3.97
CA GLU A 345 3.23 -18.80 4.21
C GLU A 345 2.69 -20.17 3.77
N PRO A 346 1.63 -20.66 4.45
CA PRO A 346 0.90 -21.84 3.98
C PRO A 346 0.33 -21.62 2.55
N PRO A 347 0.27 -22.62 1.70
CA PRO A 347 0.63 -24.02 1.96
C PRO A 347 2.10 -24.37 1.70
N HIS A 348 2.94 -23.41 1.30
CA HIS A 348 4.29 -23.66 0.81
C HIS A 348 5.41 -23.36 1.82
N ILE A 349 5.11 -23.22 3.12
CA ILE A 349 6.09 -22.89 4.17
C ILE A 349 7.36 -23.70 4.01
N GLY A 350 8.52 -22.99 3.92
CA GLY A 350 9.84 -23.59 3.84
C GLY A 350 10.24 -24.12 2.46
N ALA A 351 9.30 -24.19 1.50
CA ALA A 351 9.63 -24.51 0.12
C ALA A 351 10.44 -23.38 -0.52
N HIS A 352 11.26 -23.71 -1.52
CA HIS A 352 12.06 -22.75 -2.27
C HIS A 352 11.60 -22.74 -3.72
N HIS A 353 11.59 -21.55 -4.32
CA HIS A 353 11.35 -21.35 -5.73
C HIS A 353 12.42 -20.42 -6.32
N HIS A 354 12.93 -20.76 -7.48
CA HIS A 354 13.85 -19.91 -8.23
C HIS A 354 13.06 -19.08 -9.24
N PHE A 355 13.17 -17.78 -9.17
CA PHE A 355 12.56 -16.83 -10.10
C PHE A 355 13.61 -16.36 -11.11
N ASP A 356 13.18 -16.15 -12.34
CA ASP A 356 13.97 -15.68 -13.48
C ASP A 356 13.44 -14.32 -13.96
N GLY A 357 13.35 -13.34 -13.06
CA GLY A 357 12.96 -11.96 -13.37
C GLY A 357 11.46 -11.70 -13.50
N MET A 358 10.60 -12.70 -13.35
CA MET A 358 9.15 -12.58 -13.48
C MET A 358 8.43 -13.30 -12.35
N ALA A 359 7.28 -12.74 -11.94
CA ALA A 359 6.38 -13.41 -11.00
C ALA A 359 4.90 -13.22 -11.38
N ARG A 360 4.06 -14.12 -10.89
CA ARG A 360 2.61 -13.97 -10.80
C ARG A 360 2.28 -13.59 -9.35
N TRP A 361 1.50 -12.53 -9.18
CA TRP A 361 1.19 -12.03 -7.85
C TRP A 361 -0.21 -11.46 -7.75
N SER A 362 -0.79 -11.49 -6.52
CA SER A 362 -2.16 -11.01 -6.26
C SER A 362 -2.19 -10.06 -5.07
N GLY A 363 -2.95 -8.97 -5.18
CA GLY A 363 -3.15 -7.99 -4.11
C GLY A 363 -3.80 -6.70 -4.60
N THR A 364 -4.47 -5.99 -3.70
CA THR A 364 -4.90 -4.60 -3.95
C THR A 364 -3.72 -3.68 -4.22
N SER A 365 -2.52 -4.07 -3.76
CA SER A 365 -1.24 -3.43 -4.07
C SER A 365 -0.95 -3.33 -5.56
N PHE A 366 -1.52 -4.22 -6.38
CA PHE A 366 -1.35 -4.24 -7.83
C PHE A 366 -2.52 -3.61 -8.56
N SER A 367 -3.69 -3.54 -7.95
CA SER A 367 -4.84 -2.78 -8.48
C SER A 367 -4.59 -1.27 -8.41
N ALA A 368 -3.98 -0.78 -7.34
CA ALA A 368 -3.69 0.64 -7.15
C ALA A 368 -2.78 1.22 -8.26
N PRO A 369 -1.61 0.63 -8.59
CA PRO A 369 -0.75 1.15 -9.65
C PRO A 369 -1.38 1.04 -11.04
N LEU A 370 -2.27 0.07 -11.30
CA LEU A 370 -3.06 0.02 -12.51
C LEU A 370 -3.89 1.31 -12.65
N VAL A 371 -4.63 1.68 -11.60
CA VAL A 371 -5.42 2.92 -11.57
C VAL A 371 -4.53 4.16 -11.66
N ALA A 372 -3.38 4.18 -10.98
CA ALA A 372 -2.41 5.27 -11.08
C ALA A 372 -1.92 5.46 -12.53
N GLY A 373 -1.61 4.39 -13.24
CA GLY A 373 -1.26 4.42 -14.66
C GLY A 373 -2.40 4.90 -15.56
N LEU A 374 -3.65 4.46 -15.30
CA LEU A 374 -4.83 4.95 -16.04
C LEU A 374 -5.02 6.45 -15.85
N ILE A 375 -4.79 6.98 -14.65
CA ILE A 375 -4.85 8.41 -14.37
C ILE A 375 -3.79 9.15 -15.17
N ALA A 376 -2.53 8.67 -15.18
CA ALA A 376 -1.43 9.26 -15.94
C ALA A 376 -1.73 9.25 -17.46
N ALA A 377 -2.22 8.14 -17.98
CA ALA A 377 -2.65 8.03 -19.38
C ALA A 377 -3.73 9.05 -19.73
N ARG A 378 -4.72 9.24 -18.83
CA ARG A 378 -5.80 10.20 -19.04
C ARG A 378 -5.30 11.65 -19.01
N ILE A 379 -4.40 12.00 -18.09
CA ILE A 379 -3.76 13.33 -18.04
C ILE A 379 -3.17 13.66 -19.41
N THR A 380 -2.36 12.77 -19.97
CA THR A 380 -1.73 12.97 -21.29
C THR A 380 -2.76 13.17 -22.39
N ARG A 381 -3.81 12.39 -22.41
CA ARG A 381 -4.84 12.44 -23.45
C ARG A 381 -5.70 13.69 -23.42
N THR A 382 -6.08 14.15 -22.21
CA THR A 382 -7.12 15.15 -22.03
C THR A 382 -6.60 16.52 -21.64
N GLY A 383 -5.35 16.61 -21.13
CA GLY A 383 -4.82 17.81 -20.51
C GLY A 383 -5.43 18.11 -19.12
N GLU A 384 -6.25 17.22 -18.56
CA GLU A 384 -6.73 17.31 -17.20
C GLU A 384 -5.55 17.22 -16.22
N ASN A 385 -5.65 17.84 -15.05
CA ASN A 385 -4.70 17.59 -13.97
C ASN A 385 -5.04 16.26 -13.25
N GLY A 386 -4.14 15.77 -12.38
CA GLY A 386 -4.31 14.46 -11.73
C GLY A 386 -5.65 14.29 -11.01
N ARG A 387 -6.10 15.29 -10.25
CA ARG A 387 -7.40 15.22 -9.54
C ARG A 387 -8.59 15.22 -10.49
N GLN A 388 -8.53 16.00 -11.56
CA GLN A 388 -9.59 16.01 -12.59
C GLN A 388 -9.64 14.68 -13.32
N ALA A 389 -8.48 14.14 -13.73
CA ALA A 389 -8.37 12.85 -14.39
C ALA A 389 -8.91 11.71 -13.51
N ALA A 390 -8.54 11.69 -12.24
CA ALA A 390 -9.06 10.74 -11.27
C ALA A 390 -10.58 10.85 -11.11
N SER A 391 -11.10 12.07 -10.91
CA SER A 391 -12.55 12.31 -10.78
C SER A 391 -13.33 11.84 -12.01
N SER A 392 -12.80 12.09 -13.20
CA SER A 392 -13.41 11.67 -14.47
C SER A 392 -13.42 10.15 -14.63
N LEU A 393 -12.31 9.47 -14.27
CA LEU A 393 -12.23 8.01 -14.30
C LEU A 393 -13.18 7.37 -13.27
N LEU A 394 -13.26 7.93 -12.06
CA LEU A 394 -14.21 7.44 -11.05
C LEU A 394 -15.67 7.65 -11.48
N ALA A 395 -16.00 8.73 -12.18
CA ALA A 395 -17.31 8.93 -12.77
C ALA A 395 -17.63 7.88 -13.86
N GLN A 396 -16.65 7.56 -14.71
CA GLN A 396 -16.73 6.49 -15.70
C GLN A 396 -16.93 5.12 -15.02
N ALA A 397 -16.13 4.80 -13.98
CA ALA A 397 -16.23 3.57 -13.22
C ALA A 397 -17.63 3.36 -12.61
N ARG A 398 -18.25 4.43 -12.09
CA ARG A 398 -19.62 4.37 -11.56
C ARG A 398 -20.65 4.00 -12.62
N ALA A 399 -20.43 4.38 -13.88
CA ALA A 399 -21.27 3.98 -15.00
C ALA A 399 -21.06 2.53 -15.45
N GLN A 400 -19.92 1.95 -15.10
CA GLN A 400 -19.49 0.58 -15.46
C GLN A 400 -19.48 -0.38 -14.27
N HIS A 401 -20.33 -0.15 -13.27
CA HIS A 401 -20.27 -0.95 -12.05
C HIS A 401 -20.60 -2.43 -12.30
N VAL A 402 -19.90 -3.32 -11.57
CA VAL A 402 -20.19 -4.75 -11.54
C VAL A 402 -21.13 -5.03 -10.36
N PRO A 403 -22.31 -5.67 -10.60
CA PRO A 403 -23.26 -6.00 -9.54
C PRO A 403 -22.60 -6.81 -8.42
N GLY A 404 -22.79 -6.39 -7.17
CA GLY A 404 -22.21 -7.04 -5.99
C GLY A 404 -20.71 -6.70 -5.73
N VAL A 405 -20.08 -5.91 -6.60
CA VAL A 405 -18.71 -5.44 -6.44
C VAL A 405 -18.69 -3.93 -6.21
N GLY A 406 -19.12 -3.16 -7.19
CA GLY A 406 -19.10 -1.70 -7.19
C GLY A 406 -18.55 -1.11 -8.48
N PRO A 407 -18.10 0.17 -8.46
CA PRO A 407 -17.44 0.81 -9.58
C PRO A 407 -16.17 0.06 -9.98
N VAL A 408 -15.91 -0.09 -11.30
CA VAL A 408 -14.75 -0.82 -11.81
C VAL A 408 -13.99 -0.01 -12.86
N LEU A 409 -12.68 -0.18 -12.93
CA LEU A 409 -11.82 0.29 -14.01
C LEU A 409 -11.05 -0.88 -14.62
N TRP A 410 -10.92 -0.83 -15.93
CA TRP A 410 -10.25 -1.86 -16.72
C TRP A 410 -9.02 -1.30 -17.45
N PRO A 411 -8.02 -2.11 -17.79
CA PRO A 411 -6.87 -1.68 -18.59
C PRO A 411 -7.23 -0.96 -19.89
N CYS A 412 -8.37 -1.33 -20.52
CA CYS A 412 -8.85 -0.72 -21.74
C CYS A 412 -9.55 0.64 -21.58
N ASP A 413 -9.78 1.10 -20.37
CA ASP A 413 -10.41 2.40 -20.08
C ASP A 413 -9.49 3.60 -20.39
N THR A 414 -8.27 3.36 -20.89
CA THR A 414 -7.40 4.41 -21.45
C THR A 414 -8.07 5.14 -22.62
N GLY A 415 -9.00 4.51 -23.32
CA GLY A 415 -9.81 5.11 -24.39
C GLY A 415 -9.03 5.57 -25.63
N ASP A 416 -7.81 5.08 -25.85
CA ASP A 416 -6.81 5.85 -26.58
C ASP A 416 -6.34 5.30 -27.94
N CYS A 417 -6.83 4.20 -28.41
CA CYS A 417 -6.47 3.80 -29.77
C CYS A 417 -7.73 3.59 -30.58
N GLY A 418 -8.04 4.61 -31.40
CA GLY A 418 -9.22 4.64 -32.25
C GLY A 418 -9.53 3.29 -32.91
N ASP A 419 -10.77 2.85 -32.82
CA ASP A 419 -11.49 1.74 -33.47
C ASP A 419 -10.79 0.38 -33.70
N ARG A 420 -9.52 0.20 -33.28
CA ARG A 420 -8.74 -1.05 -33.48
C ARG A 420 -8.53 -1.87 -32.23
N VAL A 421 -9.02 -1.42 -31.08
CA VAL A 421 -8.99 -2.23 -29.88
C VAL A 421 -10.29 -3.03 -29.83
N ALA A 422 -10.28 -4.18 -30.50
CA ALA A 422 -10.98 -5.31 -29.92
C ALA A 422 -10.31 -5.52 -28.56
N CYS A 423 -10.82 -4.80 -27.54
CA CYS A 423 -10.39 -4.97 -26.17
C CYS A 423 -10.20 -6.44 -25.92
N CYS A 424 -9.15 -6.84 -25.21
CA CYS A 424 -8.99 -8.19 -24.69
C CYS A 424 -10.20 -8.64 -23.84
N CYS A 425 -11.12 -7.75 -23.56
CA CYS A 425 -12.48 -7.99 -23.09
C CYS A 425 -13.46 -8.35 -24.23
N GLY A 426 -12.93 -8.81 -25.36
CA GLY A 426 -13.71 -9.24 -26.54
C GLY A 426 -14.71 -10.31 -26.19
N SER A 427 -15.95 -9.93 -26.39
CA SER A 427 -17.18 -10.71 -26.30
C SER A 427 -17.87 -10.71 -24.95
N ARG A 428 -18.91 -9.91 -24.89
CA ARG A 428 -20.02 -10.04 -23.92
C ARG A 428 -20.75 -11.40 -23.98
N HIS A 429 -20.26 -12.35 -24.76
CA HIS A 429 -20.79 -13.71 -24.85
C HIS A 429 -19.69 -14.71 -25.22
N GLY A 430 -19.33 -15.54 -24.25
CA GLY A 430 -18.76 -16.86 -24.45
C GLY A 430 -17.25 -16.97 -24.60
N ALA A 431 -16.67 -17.73 -23.69
CA ALA A 431 -15.32 -18.26 -23.60
C ALA A 431 -14.27 -17.37 -22.88
N ALA A 432 -13.67 -17.99 -21.89
CA ALA A 432 -12.61 -17.45 -21.03
C ALA A 432 -11.40 -16.93 -21.83
N GLY A 433 -11.39 -15.65 -22.10
CA GLY A 433 -10.20 -14.93 -22.55
C GLY A 433 -9.65 -14.17 -21.36
N HIS A 434 -8.51 -14.59 -20.87
CA HIS A 434 -7.80 -13.92 -19.79
C HIS A 434 -7.32 -12.56 -20.31
N CYS A 435 -7.80 -11.46 -19.72
CA CYS A 435 -7.05 -10.21 -19.80
C CYS A 435 -5.74 -10.42 -19.04
N ARG A 436 -4.65 -10.47 -19.75
CA ARG A 436 -3.30 -10.55 -19.16
C ARG A 436 -2.75 -9.13 -19.10
N CYS A 437 -2.62 -8.59 -17.87
CA CYS A 437 -1.75 -7.44 -17.62
C CYS A 437 -0.39 -7.94 -17.14
#